data_4f3664c4ecd71dbe5c69f34abab42238
#
_entry.id   4f3664c4ecd71dbe5c69f34abab42238
#
_cell.length_a   1.000
_cell.length_b   1.000
_cell.length_c   1.000
_cell.angle_alpha   90.00
_cell.angle_beta   90.00
_cell.angle_gamma   90.00
#
_symmetry.space_group_name_H-M   'P 1'
#
loop_
_entity.id
_entity.type
_entity.pdbx_description
1 polymer ?
#
loop_
_entity_poly.entity_id
_entity_poly.type
_entity_poly.pdbx_seq_one_letter_code
_entity_poly.pdbx_strand_id
1 'polypeptide(L)'
;MITRQDCLALDASDPLAPLREQFALPAGTIYLDGNSLGVLPRATPQRVAHMVQQEWGNDLIESWNKAGWIDLPLRIGDKIARLVGADPGELVAADSTSVNLFKVLTAALAIAQADAPERRVILSERGNFPTDLYIAEALARERGCELVLVDEPGEIDGQLAGGRVAVLMLTQVNYRSGRLHDMAALTRAAHRHGTLAVWDLAHSAGALPVSLKADGADFAVGCGYKYLNGGPGAPAFVWVHPRHAERFWQPLAGWMGHAAPFEFTPNYRPAAGIARYLCGTPPLLSMAALECGVDSVLATEPLGGMAALRRKSLALTDLFIALVEERAAGHGLAVITPREHHLRGSQVALSHPAGAYAIVQALIARGVVGDFRAPDVLRFGFTPLYLRHVDVWDAVEHLQQVLVNAEWHDVRFHRKAAVT
;
A
#
# COMPACT_ATOMS: atom_id res chain seq x y z
N MET A 1 -31.03 8.19 11.91
CA MET A 1 -30.44 6.82 11.96
C MET A 1 -30.43 6.21 10.57
N ILE A 2 -29.28 5.83 10.05
CA ILE A 2 -29.15 5.11 8.77
C ILE A 2 -29.61 3.65 9.01
N THR A 3 -30.57 3.18 8.22
CA THR A 3 -31.10 1.82 8.34
C THR A 3 -30.37 0.85 7.38
N ARG A 4 -30.52 -0.46 7.64
CA ARG A 4 -30.03 -1.49 6.72
C ARG A 4 -30.65 -1.38 5.32
N GLN A 5 -31.93 -0.95 5.26
CA GLN A 5 -32.64 -0.77 3.99
C GLN A 5 -32.07 0.39 3.19
N ASP A 6 -31.64 1.48 3.85
CA ASP A 6 -30.98 2.59 3.18
C ASP A 6 -29.63 2.12 2.55
N CYS A 7 -28.88 1.27 3.27
CA CYS A 7 -27.63 0.69 2.73
C CYS A 7 -27.89 -0.21 1.51
N LEU A 8 -28.94 -1.02 1.52
CA LEU A 8 -29.33 -1.83 0.34
C LEU A 8 -29.74 -0.96 -0.85
N ALA A 9 -30.39 0.19 -0.60
CA ALA A 9 -30.72 1.14 -1.66
C ALA A 9 -29.47 1.80 -2.26
N LEU A 10 -28.47 2.15 -1.42
CA LEU A 10 -27.17 2.64 -1.88
C LEU A 10 -26.45 1.60 -2.74
N ASP A 11 -26.46 0.33 -2.32
CA ASP A 11 -25.82 -0.75 -3.05
C ASP A 11 -26.49 -1.03 -4.41
N ALA A 12 -27.82 -0.88 -4.49
CA ALA A 12 -28.58 -1.03 -5.75
C ALA A 12 -28.24 0.06 -6.78
N SER A 13 -27.75 1.22 -6.33
CA SER A 13 -27.35 2.35 -7.19
C SER A 13 -25.82 2.47 -7.37
N ASP A 14 -25.03 1.56 -6.80
CA ASP A 14 -23.58 1.61 -6.85
C ASP A 14 -23.04 1.18 -8.23
N PRO A 15 -22.39 2.07 -9.00
CA PRO A 15 -21.85 1.74 -10.31
C PRO A 15 -20.70 0.72 -10.23
N LEU A 16 -20.05 0.56 -9.08
CA LEU A 16 -18.96 -0.41 -8.86
C LEU A 16 -19.46 -1.78 -8.39
N ALA A 17 -20.76 -1.95 -8.11
CA ALA A 17 -21.31 -3.21 -7.61
C ALA A 17 -20.95 -4.45 -8.45
N PRO A 18 -20.93 -4.41 -9.80
CA PRO A 18 -20.57 -5.57 -10.62
C PRO A 18 -19.12 -6.05 -10.42
N LEU A 19 -18.22 -5.19 -9.97
CA LEU A 19 -16.80 -5.54 -9.77
C LEU A 19 -16.62 -6.57 -8.64
N ARG A 20 -17.55 -6.65 -7.69
CA ARG A 20 -17.52 -7.65 -6.61
C ARG A 20 -17.44 -9.08 -7.14
N GLU A 21 -18.08 -9.37 -8.27
CA GLU A 21 -18.09 -10.68 -8.89
C GLU A 21 -16.70 -11.13 -9.39
N GLN A 22 -15.75 -10.21 -9.50
CA GLN A 22 -14.37 -10.54 -9.85
C GLN A 22 -13.60 -11.19 -8.69
N PHE A 23 -14.15 -11.20 -7.47
CA PHE A 23 -13.47 -11.67 -6.27
C PHE A 23 -14.09 -12.94 -5.69
N ALA A 24 -13.24 -13.80 -5.11
CA ALA A 24 -13.64 -15.03 -4.42
C ALA A 24 -13.72 -14.77 -2.91
N LEU A 25 -14.81 -14.14 -2.47
CA LEU A 25 -15.07 -13.93 -1.04
C LEU A 25 -15.70 -15.21 -0.45
N PRO A 26 -15.23 -15.70 0.72
CA PRO A 26 -15.86 -16.78 1.44
C PRO A 26 -17.30 -16.41 1.85
N ALA A 27 -18.21 -17.36 1.76
CA ALA A 27 -19.60 -17.15 2.17
C ALA A 27 -19.68 -16.76 3.65
N GLY A 28 -20.53 -15.80 3.98
CA GLY A 28 -20.72 -15.32 5.37
C GLY A 28 -19.58 -14.48 5.92
N THR A 29 -18.61 -14.09 5.09
CA THR A 29 -17.48 -13.25 5.52
C THR A 29 -17.67 -11.79 5.07
N ILE A 30 -17.56 -10.87 6.02
CA ILE A 30 -17.38 -9.43 5.78
C ILE A 30 -15.91 -9.12 5.96
N TYR A 31 -15.19 -8.90 4.84
CA TYR A 31 -13.74 -8.75 4.86
C TYR A 31 -13.32 -7.30 4.87
N LEU A 32 -12.94 -6.79 6.04
CA LEU A 32 -12.50 -5.42 6.30
C LEU A 32 -10.98 -5.34 6.58
N ASP A 33 -10.19 -6.19 5.90
CA ASP A 33 -8.73 -6.23 6.08
C ASP A 33 -7.95 -6.19 4.75
N GLY A 34 -8.55 -5.60 3.72
CA GLY A 34 -7.89 -5.39 2.43
C GLY A 34 -6.64 -4.50 2.48
N ASN A 35 -6.47 -3.76 3.56
CA ASN A 35 -5.27 -2.97 3.88
C ASN A 35 -4.13 -3.83 4.48
N SER A 36 -4.36 -5.12 4.75
CA SER A 36 -3.33 -6.10 5.14
C SER A 36 -3.10 -7.14 4.06
N LEU A 37 -4.17 -7.68 3.47
CA LEU A 37 -4.12 -8.61 2.34
C LEU A 37 -5.35 -8.40 1.45
N GLY A 38 -5.15 -8.23 0.15
CA GLY A 38 -6.25 -8.17 -0.83
C GLY A 38 -6.95 -9.52 -1.00
N VAL A 39 -8.22 -9.46 -1.39
CA VAL A 39 -9.04 -10.66 -1.67
C VAL A 39 -8.62 -11.27 -3.01
N LEU A 40 -8.70 -12.61 -3.11
CA LEU A 40 -8.37 -13.39 -4.30
C LEU A 40 -9.21 -12.97 -5.52
N PRO A 41 -8.61 -12.43 -6.59
CA PRO A 41 -9.31 -12.28 -7.86
C PRO A 41 -9.60 -13.65 -8.49
N ARG A 42 -10.81 -13.85 -9.02
CA ARG A 42 -11.22 -15.13 -9.61
C ARG A 42 -10.39 -15.58 -10.81
N ALA A 43 -9.76 -14.64 -11.51
CA ALA A 43 -8.86 -14.92 -12.63
C ALA A 43 -7.53 -15.54 -12.19
N THR A 44 -7.07 -15.27 -10.96
CA THR A 44 -5.75 -15.66 -10.47
C THR A 44 -5.48 -17.15 -10.48
N PRO A 45 -6.36 -18.03 -9.98
CA PRO A 45 -6.10 -19.48 -9.97
C PRO A 45 -5.86 -20.04 -11.37
N GLN A 46 -6.68 -19.66 -12.36
CA GLN A 46 -6.52 -20.11 -13.73
C GLN A 46 -5.23 -19.57 -14.37
N ARG A 47 -4.90 -18.28 -14.15
CA ARG A 47 -3.67 -17.68 -14.69
C ARG A 47 -2.42 -18.34 -14.12
N VAL A 48 -2.37 -18.59 -12.82
CA VAL A 48 -1.24 -19.27 -12.16
C VAL A 48 -1.15 -20.72 -12.62
N ALA A 49 -2.27 -21.44 -12.70
CA ALA A 49 -2.30 -22.81 -13.22
C ALA A 49 -1.78 -22.88 -14.67
N HIS A 50 -2.17 -21.94 -15.53
CA HIS A 50 -1.66 -21.85 -16.90
C HIS A 50 -0.14 -21.62 -16.92
N MET A 51 0.37 -20.71 -16.09
CA MET A 51 1.82 -20.48 -16.00
C MET A 51 2.57 -21.73 -15.55
N VAL A 52 2.04 -22.48 -14.59
CA VAL A 52 2.68 -23.72 -14.11
C VAL A 52 2.62 -24.83 -15.16
N GLN A 53 1.44 -25.07 -15.75
CA GLN A 53 1.21 -26.23 -16.61
C GLN A 53 1.73 -25.99 -18.03
N GLN A 54 1.47 -24.82 -18.60
CA GLN A 54 1.80 -24.53 -19.99
C GLN A 54 3.15 -23.84 -20.10
N GLU A 55 3.31 -22.65 -19.49
CA GLU A 55 4.49 -21.83 -19.68
C GLU A 55 5.73 -22.51 -19.06
N TRP A 56 5.64 -22.99 -17.83
CA TRP A 56 6.74 -23.71 -17.20
C TRP A 56 6.77 -25.18 -17.60
N GLY A 57 5.66 -25.89 -17.51
CA GLY A 57 5.63 -27.34 -17.71
C GLY A 57 5.91 -27.79 -19.14
N ASN A 58 5.40 -27.07 -20.14
CA ASN A 58 5.53 -27.42 -21.56
C ASN A 58 6.58 -26.58 -22.29
N ASP A 59 6.55 -25.26 -22.12
CA ASP A 59 7.40 -24.34 -22.88
C ASP A 59 8.79 -24.15 -22.23
N LEU A 60 8.94 -24.49 -20.94
CA LEU A 60 10.23 -24.47 -20.23
C LEU A 60 10.96 -23.10 -20.39
N ILE A 61 12.23 -23.14 -20.80
CA ILE A 61 13.07 -21.94 -20.95
C ILE A 61 12.59 -21.01 -22.07
N GLU A 62 11.86 -21.54 -23.06
CA GLU A 62 11.36 -20.74 -24.17
C GLU A 62 10.33 -19.69 -23.71
N SER A 63 9.72 -19.88 -22.54
CA SER A 63 8.72 -18.97 -21.99
C SER A 63 9.28 -17.59 -21.64
N TRP A 64 10.59 -17.44 -21.50
CA TRP A 64 11.17 -16.11 -21.41
C TRP A 64 10.76 -15.21 -22.59
N ASN A 65 10.71 -15.78 -23.80
CA ASN A 65 10.28 -15.09 -25.01
C ASN A 65 8.80 -15.35 -25.33
N LYS A 66 8.39 -16.63 -25.39
CA LYS A 66 7.05 -17.04 -25.81
C LYS A 66 5.93 -16.45 -24.93
N ALA A 67 6.10 -16.51 -23.60
CA ALA A 67 5.15 -16.00 -22.62
C ALA A 67 5.46 -14.57 -22.18
N GLY A 68 6.57 -13.98 -22.66
CA GLY A 68 7.00 -12.63 -22.33
C GLY A 68 7.40 -12.48 -20.85
N TRP A 69 8.02 -13.50 -20.25
CA TRP A 69 8.51 -13.40 -18.87
C TRP A 69 9.56 -12.32 -18.70
N ILE A 70 10.36 -12.09 -19.76
CA ILE A 70 11.41 -11.07 -19.71
C ILE A 70 10.85 -9.66 -19.47
N ASP A 71 9.68 -9.37 -20.03
CA ASP A 71 9.04 -8.05 -19.97
C ASP A 71 7.99 -7.94 -18.83
N LEU A 72 7.70 -9.05 -18.16
CA LEU A 72 6.61 -9.10 -17.18
C LEU A 72 6.74 -8.05 -16.06
N PRO A 73 7.95 -7.79 -15.49
CA PRO A 73 8.12 -6.74 -14.49
C PRO A 73 7.75 -5.35 -14.97
N LEU A 74 8.14 -4.99 -16.20
CA LEU A 74 7.83 -3.69 -16.81
C LEU A 74 6.36 -3.61 -17.20
N ARG A 75 5.80 -4.66 -17.80
CA ARG A 75 4.39 -4.71 -18.19
C ARG A 75 3.45 -4.51 -17.00
N ILE A 76 3.73 -5.16 -15.87
CA ILE A 76 2.99 -4.94 -14.63
C ILE A 76 3.24 -3.53 -14.10
N GLY A 77 4.49 -3.07 -14.19
CA GLY A 77 4.87 -1.71 -13.85
C GLY A 77 4.03 -0.68 -14.57
N ASP A 78 3.89 -0.81 -15.88
CA ASP A 78 3.09 0.11 -16.71
C ASP A 78 1.59 0.09 -16.34
N LYS A 79 1.06 -1.07 -15.93
CA LYS A 79 -0.31 -1.18 -15.41
C LYS A 79 -0.45 -0.43 -14.08
N ILE A 80 0.49 -0.60 -13.15
CA ILE A 80 0.48 0.11 -11.86
C ILE A 80 0.69 1.62 -12.06
N ALA A 81 1.52 2.03 -13.01
CA ALA A 81 1.78 3.43 -13.34
C ALA A 81 0.48 4.21 -13.60
N ARG A 82 -0.50 3.59 -14.29
CA ARG A 82 -1.84 4.18 -14.54
C ARG A 82 -2.60 4.48 -13.24
N LEU A 83 -2.39 3.69 -12.18
CA LEU A 83 -3.08 3.85 -10.90
C LEU A 83 -2.43 4.90 -9.99
N VAL A 84 -1.14 5.21 -10.22
CA VAL A 84 -0.36 6.10 -9.34
C VAL A 84 0.11 7.40 -10.04
N GLY A 85 -0.42 7.67 -11.24
CA GLY A 85 -0.12 8.91 -11.98
C GLY A 85 1.33 9.01 -12.44
N ALA A 86 1.87 7.90 -12.95
CA ALA A 86 3.16 7.81 -13.61
C ALA A 86 2.97 7.44 -15.09
N ASP A 87 3.99 7.69 -15.92
CA ASP A 87 3.97 7.29 -17.32
C ASP A 87 4.51 5.86 -17.52
N PRO A 88 4.17 5.19 -18.65
CA PRO A 88 4.79 3.92 -19.02
C PRO A 88 6.32 4.01 -19.02
N GLY A 89 6.98 2.96 -18.52
CA GLY A 89 8.45 2.90 -18.46
C GLY A 89 9.08 3.65 -17.28
N GLU A 90 8.29 4.23 -16.36
CA GLU A 90 8.79 4.92 -15.17
C GLU A 90 8.65 4.08 -13.89
N LEU A 91 7.95 2.95 -13.94
CA LEU A 91 7.65 2.09 -12.82
C LEU A 91 7.91 0.62 -13.16
N VAL A 92 8.44 -0.15 -12.21
CA VAL A 92 8.68 -1.58 -12.37
C VAL A 92 8.17 -2.36 -11.16
N ALA A 93 7.56 -3.52 -11.40
CA ALA A 93 7.24 -4.47 -10.34
C ALA A 93 8.50 -5.29 -10.01
N ALA A 94 8.94 -5.26 -8.76
CA ALA A 94 10.14 -5.94 -8.32
C ALA A 94 10.15 -6.16 -6.81
N ASP A 95 10.84 -7.18 -6.37
CA ASP A 95 11.24 -7.43 -4.99
C ASP A 95 10.11 -7.27 -3.93
N SER A 96 10.48 -6.87 -2.73
CA SER A 96 9.57 -6.44 -1.66
C SER A 96 9.65 -4.93 -1.46
N THR A 97 8.66 -4.34 -0.78
CA THR A 97 8.67 -2.93 -0.38
C THR A 97 9.95 -2.57 0.37
N SER A 98 10.40 -3.44 1.28
CA SER A 98 11.63 -3.23 2.06
C SER A 98 12.88 -3.15 1.18
N VAL A 99 13.04 -4.09 0.22
CA VAL A 99 14.17 -4.09 -0.72
C VAL A 99 14.11 -2.87 -1.63
N ASN A 100 12.94 -2.52 -2.15
CA ASN A 100 12.77 -1.36 -3.00
C ASN A 100 13.02 -0.05 -2.23
N LEU A 101 12.58 0.03 -0.96
CA LEU A 101 12.87 1.19 -0.11
C LEU A 101 14.38 1.35 0.11
N PHE A 102 15.10 0.26 0.40
CA PHE A 102 16.56 0.29 0.47
C PHE A 102 17.18 0.85 -0.82
N LYS A 103 16.73 0.39 -1.99
CA LYS A 103 17.23 0.85 -3.29
C LYS A 103 16.99 2.36 -3.48
N VAL A 104 15.76 2.83 -3.27
CA VAL A 104 15.42 4.24 -3.51
C VAL A 104 16.02 5.18 -2.47
N LEU A 105 16.10 4.79 -1.20
CA LEU A 105 16.78 5.59 -0.18
C LEU A 105 18.28 5.71 -0.44
N THR A 106 18.92 4.61 -0.86
CA THR A 106 20.35 4.63 -1.23
C THR A 106 20.57 5.57 -2.42
N ALA A 107 19.69 5.52 -3.43
CA ALA A 107 19.73 6.41 -4.59
C ALA A 107 19.52 7.86 -4.17
N ALA A 108 18.47 8.15 -3.41
CA ALA A 108 18.14 9.49 -2.96
C ALA A 108 19.25 10.13 -2.13
N LEU A 109 19.85 9.37 -1.19
CA LEU A 109 21.00 9.84 -0.39
C LEU A 109 22.21 10.12 -1.26
N ALA A 110 22.55 9.24 -2.20
CA ALA A 110 23.69 9.44 -3.10
C ALA A 110 23.51 10.68 -3.98
N ILE A 111 22.31 10.91 -4.51
CA ILE A 111 21.98 12.09 -5.31
C ILE A 111 22.02 13.36 -4.45
N ALA A 112 21.39 13.35 -3.28
CA ALA A 112 21.38 14.50 -2.38
C ALA A 112 22.79 14.87 -1.91
N GLN A 113 23.62 13.89 -1.57
CA GLN A 113 25.02 14.12 -1.16
C GLN A 113 25.91 14.59 -2.31
N ALA A 114 25.62 14.19 -3.55
CA ALA A 114 26.34 14.74 -4.71
C ALA A 114 25.97 16.20 -5.00
N ASP A 115 24.70 16.57 -4.80
CA ASP A 115 24.21 17.93 -5.02
C ASP A 115 24.53 18.88 -3.84
N ALA A 116 24.49 18.39 -2.59
CA ALA A 116 24.69 19.15 -1.35
C ALA A 116 25.28 18.23 -0.25
N PRO A 117 26.63 18.08 -0.19
CA PRO A 117 27.31 17.15 0.71
C PRO A 117 27.07 17.40 2.21
N GLU A 118 26.68 18.60 2.58
CA GLU A 118 26.37 19.00 3.95
C GLU A 118 25.02 18.45 4.44
N ARG A 119 24.13 18.04 3.54
CA ARG A 119 22.83 17.49 3.89
C ARG A 119 22.96 16.01 4.26
N ARG A 120 22.76 15.72 5.54
CA ARG A 120 23.00 14.38 6.10
C ARG A 120 21.87 13.88 7.00
N VAL A 121 20.66 14.42 6.83
CA VAL A 121 19.50 14.01 7.62
C VAL A 121 18.50 13.29 6.71
N ILE A 122 18.06 12.09 7.15
CA ILE A 122 16.83 11.46 6.70
C ILE A 122 15.75 11.90 7.68
N LEU A 123 14.74 12.60 7.20
CA LEU A 123 13.61 13.05 8.01
C LEU A 123 12.41 12.13 7.80
N SER A 124 11.80 11.65 8.89
CA SER A 124 10.58 10.87 8.85
C SER A 124 9.70 11.12 10.08
N GLU A 125 8.56 10.47 10.16
CA GLU A 125 7.70 10.47 11.34
C GLU A 125 7.98 9.26 12.23
N ARG A 126 7.90 9.44 13.58
CA ARG A 126 8.00 8.33 14.53
C ARG A 126 6.86 7.31 14.36
N GLY A 127 5.71 7.77 13.91
CA GLY A 127 4.55 6.94 13.58
C GLY A 127 4.61 6.26 12.22
N ASN A 128 5.71 6.36 11.46
CA ASN A 128 5.86 5.66 10.19
C ASN A 128 5.93 4.12 10.39
N PHE A 129 5.80 3.36 9.29
CA PHE A 129 5.87 1.91 9.37
C PHE A 129 7.26 1.46 9.89
N PRO A 130 7.33 0.58 10.90
CA PRO A 130 8.60 0.28 11.58
C PRO A 130 9.71 -0.19 10.65
N THR A 131 9.40 -0.99 9.62
CA THR A 131 10.40 -1.47 8.66
C THR A 131 11.06 -0.34 7.88
N ASP A 132 10.30 0.70 7.53
CA ASP A 132 10.82 1.87 6.82
C ASP A 132 11.86 2.60 7.69
N LEU A 133 11.54 2.75 8.98
CA LEU A 133 12.45 3.35 9.95
C LEU A 133 13.70 2.49 10.19
N TYR A 134 13.57 1.17 10.24
CA TYR A 134 14.73 0.26 10.39
C TYR A 134 15.69 0.38 9.21
N ILE A 135 15.17 0.42 7.97
CA ILE A 135 15.98 0.57 6.77
C ILE A 135 16.64 1.95 6.74
N ALA A 136 15.88 3.02 7.07
CA ALA A 136 16.41 4.37 7.12
C ALA A 136 17.52 4.51 8.18
N GLU A 137 17.34 3.92 9.37
CA GLU A 137 18.35 3.90 10.44
C GLU A 137 19.63 3.17 10.01
N ALA A 138 19.48 1.99 9.39
CA ALA A 138 20.63 1.21 8.91
C ALA A 138 21.43 1.98 7.86
N LEU A 139 20.75 2.60 6.88
CA LEU A 139 21.39 3.41 5.85
C LEU A 139 22.00 4.69 6.42
N ALA A 140 21.34 5.33 7.38
CA ALA A 140 21.89 6.51 8.05
C ALA A 140 23.24 6.19 8.72
N ARG A 141 23.33 5.08 9.45
CA ARG A 141 24.58 4.61 10.06
C ARG A 141 25.67 4.30 9.03
N GLU A 142 25.31 3.60 7.95
CA GLU A 142 26.26 3.23 6.89
C GLU A 142 26.83 4.46 6.18
N ARG A 143 25.99 5.47 5.93
CA ARG A 143 26.34 6.64 5.12
C ARG A 143 26.82 7.85 5.95
N GLY A 144 26.97 7.71 7.27
CA GLY A 144 27.31 8.83 8.16
C GLY A 144 26.24 9.92 8.15
N CYS A 145 24.98 9.53 8.04
CA CYS A 145 23.80 10.37 8.12
C CYS A 145 23.11 10.21 9.49
N GLU A 146 22.13 11.07 9.75
CA GLU A 146 21.27 11.04 10.93
C GLU A 146 19.82 10.72 10.50
N LEU A 147 19.13 9.86 11.24
CA LEU A 147 17.67 9.69 11.13
C LEU A 147 17.00 10.58 12.17
N VAL A 148 16.26 11.59 11.71
CA VAL A 148 15.46 12.47 12.56
C VAL A 148 13.99 12.10 12.44
N LEU A 149 13.34 11.91 13.58
CA LEU A 149 11.93 11.52 13.67
C LEU A 149 11.13 12.61 14.36
N VAL A 150 10.12 13.15 13.67
CA VAL A 150 9.12 14.05 14.25
C VAL A 150 7.95 13.26 14.82
N ASP A 151 7.30 13.82 15.83
CA ASP A 151 6.13 13.20 16.44
C ASP A 151 4.83 13.63 15.76
N GLU A 152 4.79 14.87 15.27
CA GLU A 152 3.62 15.43 14.58
C GLU A 152 3.99 15.95 13.18
N PRO A 153 3.08 15.77 12.18
CA PRO A 153 3.33 16.26 10.81
C PRO A 153 3.64 17.75 10.70
N GLY A 154 3.10 18.56 11.61
CA GLY A 154 3.34 20.01 11.65
C GLY A 154 4.79 20.40 11.94
N GLU A 155 5.61 19.50 12.46
CA GLU A 155 7.02 19.74 12.74
C GLU A 155 7.93 19.60 11.51
N ILE A 156 7.43 18.96 10.44
CA ILE A 156 8.20 18.66 9.22
C ILE A 156 8.75 19.94 8.60
N ASP A 157 7.94 20.99 8.43
CA ASP A 157 8.37 22.25 7.80
C ASP A 157 9.50 22.91 8.59
N GLY A 158 9.45 22.86 9.93
CA GLY A 158 10.50 23.40 10.79
C GLY A 158 11.84 22.66 10.63
N GLN A 159 11.80 21.32 10.50
CA GLN A 159 12.99 20.51 10.25
C GLN A 159 13.57 20.77 8.85
N LEU A 160 12.73 20.89 7.83
CA LEU A 160 13.16 21.22 6.46
C LEU A 160 13.85 22.57 6.39
N ALA A 161 13.33 23.58 7.10
CA ALA A 161 13.89 24.93 7.13
C ALA A 161 15.31 24.98 7.70
N GLY A 162 15.71 23.99 8.51
CA GLY A 162 17.07 23.86 9.02
C GLY A 162 18.14 23.58 7.97
N GLY A 163 17.78 23.26 6.72
CA GLY A 163 18.68 23.08 5.57
C GLY A 163 19.60 21.85 5.61
N ARG A 164 19.46 20.97 6.63
CA ARG A 164 20.27 19.76 6.80
C ARG A 164 19.67 18.50 6.19
N VAL A 165 18.38 18.54 5.82
CA VAL A 165 17.63 17.36 5.37
C VAL A 165 18.02 17.01 3.93
N ALA A 166 18.53 15.79 3.74
CA ALA A 166 18.82 15.21 2.44
C ALA A 166 17.56 14.59 1.81
N VAL A 167 16.83 13.84 2.62
CA VAL A 167 15.66 13.05 2.18
C VAL A 167 14.54 13.18 3.20
N LEU A 168 13.34 13.51 2.74
CA LEU A 168 12.07 13.35 3.44
C LEU A 168 11.46 12.01 3.02
N MET A 169 11.31 11.08 3.96
CA MET A 169 10.72 9.74 3.73
C MET A 169 9.43 9.58 4.52
N LEU A 170 8.32 9.43 3.83
CA LEU A 170 6.99 9.32 4.45
C LEU A 170 6.15 8.20 3.82
N THR A 171 5.32 7.56 4.63
CA THR A 171 4.20 6.76 4.14
C THR A 171 3.00 7.67 3.90
N GLN A 172 2.45 7.68 2.68
CA GLN A 172 1.37 8.61 2.32
C GLN A 172 0.11 8.40 3.17
N VAL A 173 -0.25 7.14 3.45
CA VAL A 173 -1.34 6.81 4.37
C VAL A 173 -0.78 6.05 5.55
N ASN A 174 -0.86 6.62 6.73
CA ASN A 174 -0.35 6.02 7.96
C ASN A 174 -1.05 4.68 8.24
N TYR A 175 -0.26 3.62 8.44
CA TYR A 175 -0.75 2.25 8.58
C TYR A 175 -1.62 2.02 9.82
N ARG A 176 -1.41 2.79 10.89
CA ARG A 176 -2.11 2.65 12.17
C ARG A 176 -3.38 3.49 12.22
N SER A 177 -3.28 4.77 11.93
CA SER A 177 -4.39 5.73 12.06
C SER A 177 -5.23 5.89 10.79
N GLY A 178 -4.69 5.54 9.62
CA GLY A 178 -5.32 5.84 8.33
C GLY A 178 -5.19 7.31 7.90
N ARG A 179 -4.41 8.13 8.62
CA ARG A 179 -4.17 9.53 8.24
C ARG A 179 -3.49 9.60 6.88
N LEU A 180 -3.99 10.47 6.02
CA LEU A 180 -3.47 10.77 4.69
C LEU A 180 -2.66 12.06 4.71
N HIS A 181 -1.44 12.03 4.17
CA HIS A 181 -0.62 13.21 3.91
C HIS A 181 -0.94 13.85 2.56
N ASP A 182 -0.91 15.17 2.50
CA ASP A 182 -0.89 15.93 1.24
C ASP A 182 0.50 15.79 0.60
N MET A 183 0.63 14.80 -0.32
CA MET A 183 1.87 14.52 -1.02
C MET A 183 2.40 15.74 -1.77
N ALA A 184 1.54 16.45 -2.49
CA ALA A 184 1.93 17.61 -3.27
C ALA A 184 2.47 18.75 -2.38
N ALA A 185 1.79 19.04 -1.27
CA ALA A 185 2.23 20.10 -0.36
C ALA A 185 3.56 19.78 0.31
N LEU A 186 3.72 18.55 0.84
CA LEU A 186 4.94 18.12 1.53
C LEU A 186 6.13 17.97 0.56
N THR A 187 5.90 17.45 -0.65
CA THR A 187 6.94 17.37 -1.69
C THR A 187 7.41 18.78 -2.08
N ARG A 188 6.47 19.72 -2.32
CA ARG A 188 6.85 21.12 -2.58
C ARG A 188 7.60 21.76 -1.43
N ALA A 189 7.23 21.48 -0.18
CA ALA A 189 7.95 21.94 0.99
C ALA A 189 9.38 21.40 1.02
N ALA A 190 9.55 20.09 0.81
CA ALA A 190 10.88 19.47 0.73
C ALA A 190 11.74 20.12 -0.36
N HIS A 191 11.19 20.27 -1.57
CA HIS A 191 11.92 20.86 -2.71
C HIS A 191 12.33 22.33 -2.49
N ARG A 192 11.49 23.16 -1.83
CA ARG A 192 11.88 24.54 -1.49
C ARG A 192 13.16 24.59 -0.66
N HIS A 193 13.43 23.54 0.10
CA HIS A 193 14.64 23.41 0.92
C HIS A 193 15.69 22.49 0.27
N GLY A 194 15.52 22.09 -1.00
CA GLY A 194 16.44 21.22 -1.76
C GLY A 194 16.53 19.79 -1.19
N THR A 195 15.49 19.32 -0.54
CA THR A 195 15.34 17.97 0.02
C THR A 195 14.59 17.09 -0.98
N LEU A 196 15.04 15.85 -1.19
CA LEU A 196 14.34 14.88 -2.02
C LEU A 196 13.20 14.20 -1.23
N ALA A 197 12.09 13.88 -1.91
CA ALA A 197 10.92 13.23 -1.30
C ALA A 197 10.80 11.77 -1.75
N VAL A 198 10.76 10.86 -0.78
CA VAL A 198 10.54 9.42 -0.96
C VAL A 198 9.21 9.03 -0.31
N TRP A 199 8.32 8.41 -1.09
CA TRP A 199 6.97 8.06 -0.66
C TRP A 199 6.76 6.54 -0.62
N ASP A 200 6.28 6.02 0.52
CA ASP A 200 5.69 4.69 0.59
C ASP A 200 4.17 4.78 0.30
N LEU A 201 3.73 4.03 -0.71
CA LEU A 201 2.35 3.96 -1.19
C LEU A 201 1.64 2.67 -0.79
N ALA A 202 2.17 1.92 0.18
CA ALA A 202 1.64 0.60 0.55
C ALA A 202 0.15 0.62 0.95
N HIS A 203 -0.36 1.76 1.44
CA HIS A 203 -1.78 1.96 1.77
C HIS A 203 -2.51 2.93 0.84
N SER A 204 -1.87 3.37 -0.24
CA SER A 204 -2.40 4.35 -1.21
C SER A 204 -2.67 3.74 -2.58
N ALA A 205 -1.70 3.00 -3.12
CA ALA A 205 -1.82 2.40 -4.46
C ALA A 205 -3.00 1.41 -4.50
N GLY A 206 -3.94 1.67 -5.41
CA GLY A 206 -5.18 0.90 -5.52
C GLY A 206 -6.28 1.28 -4.51
N ALA A 207 -6.00 2.18 -3.54
CA ALA A 207 -6.96 2.62 -2.53
C ALA A 207 -7.52 4.02 -2.78
N LEU A 208 -6.69 4.91 -3.31
CA LEU A 208 -7.05 6.32 -3.58
C LEU A 208 -6.27 6.86 -4.78
N PRO A 209 -6.71 7.96 -5.39
CA PRO A 209 -5.96 8.62 -6.45
C PRO A 209 -4.60 9.09 -5.96
N VAL A 210 -3.55 8.75 -6.71
CA VAL A 210 -2.17 9.19 -6.52
C VAL A 210 -1.70 9.82 -7.82
N SER A 211 -0.88 10.87 -7.76
CA SER A 211 -0.40 11.61 -8.93
C SER A 211 1.10 11.89 -8.81
N LEU A 212 1.93 10.84 -8.79
CA LEU A 212 3.37 10.93 -8.52
C LEU A 212 4.08 12.03 -9.32
N LYS A 213 3.83 12.10 -10.62
CA LYS A 213 4.44 13.13 -11.48
C LYS A 213 3.90 14.52 -11.21
N ALA A 214 2.57 14.67 -11.14
CA ALA A 214 1.94 15.97 -10.92
C ALA A 214 2.27 16.53 -9.53
N ASP A 215 2.37 15.67 -8.52
CA ASP A 215 2.74 16.03 -7.16
C ASP A 215 4.26 16.25 -6.98
N GLY A 216 5.05 15.92 -8.02
CA GLY A 216 6.47 16.18 -8.08
C GLY A 216 7.33 15.23 -7.25
N ALA A 217 6.82 14.08 -6.81
CA ALA A 217 7.59 13.10 -6.06
C ALA A 217 8.94 12.78 -6.73
N ASP A 218 9.95 12.39 -5.95
CA ASP A 218 11.24 11.98 -6.50
C ASP A 218 11.34 10.46 -6.63
N PHE A 219 10.88 9.75 -5.62
CA PHE A 219 10.85 8.29 -5.57
C PHE A 219 9.59 7.82 -4.88
N ALA A 220 9.10 6.64 -5.29
CA ALA A 220 8.02 5.98 -4.59
C ALA A 220 8.21 4.46 -4.61
N VAL A 221 7.73 3.81 -3.55
CA VAL A 221 7.62 2.36 -3.42
C VAL A 221 6.22 2.00 -2.97
N GLY A 222 5.81 0.75 -3.14
CA GLY A 222 4.56 0.25 -2.59
C GLY A 222 4.47 -1.25 -2.73
N CYS A 223 3.51 -1.88 -2.04
CA CYS A 223 3.34 -3.33 -2.06
C CYS A 223 2.25 -3.79 -3.03
N GLY A 224 2.39 -5.02 -3.55
CA GLY A 224 1.41 -5.61 -4.47
C GLY A 224 0.29 -6.39 -3.80
N TYR A 225 0.42 -6.77 -2.51
CA TYR A 225 -0.48 -7.74 -1.86
C TYR A 225 -1.66 -7.13 -1.10
N LYS A 226 -1.70 -5.81 -0.90
CA LYS A 226 -2.82 -5.11 -0.22
C LYS A 226 -3.90 -4.71 -1.22
N TYR A 227 -4.14 -3.42 -1.42
CA TYR A 227 -5.19 -2.90 -2.31
C TYR A 227 -4.98 -3.22 -3.80
N LEU A 228 -3.77 -3.66 -4.20
CA LEU A 228 -3.52 -4.17 -5.56
C LEU A 228 -3.89 -5.65 -5.73
N ASN A 229 -4.38 -6.34 -4.69
CA ASN A 229 -4.94 -7.70 -4.72
C ASN A 229 -4.03 -8.78 -5.32
N GLY A 230 -2.71 -8.58 -5.30
CA GLY A 230 -1.74 -9.49 -5.93
C GLY A 230 -1.50 -10.81 -5.18
N GLY A 231 -2.13 -10.98 -4.00
CA GLY A 231 -2.01 -12.18 -3.18
C GLY A 231 -0.79 -12.19 -2.25
N PRO A 232 -0.69 -13.22 -1.37
CA PRO A 232 0.37 -13.30 -0.37
C PRO A 232 1.75 -13.40 -1.03
N GLY A 233 2.69 -12.54 -0.57
CA GLY A 233 4.04 -12.46 -1.12
C GLY A 233 4.12 -11.85 -2.52
N ALA A 234 3.08 -11.18 -3.00
CA ALA A 234 3.13 -10.46 -4.27
C ALA A 234 4.28 -9.47 -4.31
N PRO A 235 4.99 -9.35 -5.47
CA PRO A 235 6.02 -8.36 -5.64
C PRO A 235 5.53 -6.95 -5.32
N ALA A 236 6.44 -6.14 -4.82
CA ALA A 236 6.28 -4.71 -4.67
C ALA A 236 6.52 -3.99 -6.00
N PHE A 237 6.47 -2.67 -5.97
CA PHE A 237 6.86 -1.84 -7.09
C PHE A 237 7.77 -0.70 -6.66
N VAL A 238 8.52 -0.18 -7.60
CA VAL A 238 9.36 1.01 -7.46
C VAL A 238 9.13 1.95 -8.62
N TRP A 239 8.98 3.23 -8.31
CA TRP A 239 8.91 4.33 -9.25
C TRP A 239 10.03 5.32 -8.95
N VAL A 240 10.64 5.82 -10.01
CA VAL A 240 11.69 6.85 -9.94
C VAL A 240 11.36 7.94 -10.93
N HIS A 241 11.33 9.18 -10.46
CA HIS A 241 11.09 10.30 -11.37
C HIS A 241 12.17 10.31 -12.48
N PRO A 242 11.82 10.50 -13.77
CA PRO A 242 12.77 10.46 -14.88
C PRO A 242 14.01 11.33 -14.71
N ARG A 243 13.89 12.49 -14.01
CA ARG A 243 15.04 13.38 -13.70
C ARG A 243 16.13 12.69 -12.88
N HIS A 244 15.82 11.59 -12.17
CA HIS A 244 16.74 10.87 -11.31
C HIS A 244 17.14 9.49 -11.87
N ALA A 245 16.41 8.98 -12.86
CA ALA A 245 16.55 7.61 -13.33
C ALA A 245 17.99 7.26 -13.75
N GLU A 246 18.72 8.20 -14.38
CA GLU A 246 20.09 7.99 -14.85
C GLU A 246 21.18 8.47 -13.86
N ARG A 247 20.79 9.07 -12.73
CA ARG A 247 21.73 9.74 -11.82
C ARG A 247 22.41 8.81 -10.83
N PHE A 248 21.96 7.56 -10.74
CA PHE A 248 22.40 6.66 -9.68
C PHE A 248 22.63 5.23 -10.17
N TRP A 249 23.66 4.63 -9.68
CA TRP A 249 23.96 3.20 -9.80
C TRP A 249 23.53 2.51 -8.50
N GLN A 250 22.35 1.87 -8.47
CA GLN A 250 21.82 1.25 -7.27
C GLN A 250 22.67 0.00 -6.85
N PRO A 251 22.90 -0.20 -5.52
CA PRO A 251 23.89 -1.18 -5.05
C PRO A 251 23.49 -2.64 -5.24
N LEU A 252 22.20 -2.94 -5.35
CA LEU A 252 21.69 -4.29 -5.66
C LEU A 252 21.70 -4.54 -7.17
N ALA A 253 22.85 -4.26 -7.81
CA ALA A 253 23.04 -4.51 -9.22
C ALA A 253 22.92 -5.99 -9.53
N GLY A 254 22.23 -6.33 -10.60
CA GLY A 254 22.01 -7.71 -11.01
C GLY A 254 21.78 -7.83 -12.52
N TRP A 255 21.73 -9.06 -13.00
CA TRP A 255 21.69 -9.34 -14.43
C TRP A 255 20.45 -8.75 -15.13
N MET A 256 19.28 -8.72 -14.46
CA MET A 256 18.06 -8.14 -15.01
C MET A 256 18.11 -6.61 -15.09
N GLY A 257 18.93 -5.96 -14.28
CA GLY A 257 19.18 -4.52 -14.34
C GLY A 257 20.35 -4.11 -15.24
N HIS A 258 20.98 -5.06 -15.96
CA HIS A 258 22.07 -4.80 -16.85
C HIS A 258 21.57 -4.32 -18.24
N ALA A 259 22.28 -3.38 -18.86
CA ALA A 259 21.96 -2.85 -20.19
C ALA A 259 21.92 -3.92 -21.30
N ALA A 260 22.65 -5.03 -21.12
CA ALA A 260 22.68 -6.17 -22.02
C ALA A 260 22.76 -7.47 -21.17
N PRO A 261 21.61 -7.91 -20.60
CA PRO A 261 21.59 -8.96 -19.57
C PRO A 261 22.15 -10.32 -20.04
N PHE A 262 22.10 -10.60 -21.33
CA PHE A 262 22.56 -11.87 -21.92
C PHE A 262 24.01 -11.86 -22.47
N GLU A 263 24.74 -10.74 -22.34
CA GLU A 263 26.17 -10.70 -22.65
C GLU A 263 27.03 -11.42 -21.59
N PHE A 264 26.49 -11.57 -20.36
CA PHE A 264 27.16 -12.22 -19.23
C PHE A 264 28.59 -11.72 -18.99
N THR A 265 28.83 -10.44 -19.26
CA THR A 265 30.11 -9.77 -19.02
C THR A 265 30.33 -9.54 -17.52
N PRO A 266 31.59 -9.59 -17.01
CA PRO A 266 31.86 -9.26 -15.63
C PRO A 266 31.71 -7.78 -15.29
N ASN A 267 31.61 -6.93 -16.29
CA ASN A 267 31.48 -5.48 -16.13
C ASN A 267 30.00 -5.08 -16.17
N TYR A 268 29.48 -4.63 -15.03
CA TYR A 268 28.11 -4.16 -14.97
C TYR A 268 27.95 -2.81 -15.65
N ARG A 269 26.95 -2.72 -16.54
CA ARG A 269 26.45 -1.48 -17.16
C ARG A 269 24.98 -1.35 -16.82
N PRO A 270 24.55 -0.32 -16.04
CA PRO A 270 23.12 -0.15 -15.71
C PRO A 270 22.25 -0.05 -16.95
N ALA A 271 21.09 -0.69 -16.92
CA ALA A 271 20.05 -0.47 -17.91
C ALA A 271 19.57 0.99 -17.87
N ALA A 272 18.98 1.46 -18.97
CA ALA A 272 18.37 2.79 -19.02
C ALA A 272 17.08 2.84 -18.17
N GLY A 273 16.80 4.02 -17.63
CA GLY A 273 15.55 4.29 -16.93
C GLY A 273 15.32 3.39 -15.72
N ILE A 274 14.05 3.03 -15.50
CA ILE A 274 13.62 2.25 -14.33
C ILE A 274 14.15 0.81 -14.34
N ALA A 275 14.48 0.24 -15.47
CA ALA A 275 14.94 -1.14 -15.58
C ALA A 275 16.21 -1.42 -14.74
N ARG A 276 17.05 -0.41 -14.48
CA ARG A 276 18.22 -0.55 -13.59
C ARG A 276 17.90 -0.87 -12.14
N TYR A 277 16.61 -0.72 -11.74
CA TYR A 277 16.14 -1.09 -10.42
C TYR A 277 15.74 -2.57 -10.31
N LEU A 278 15.74 -3.31 -11.42
CA LEU A 278 15.70 -4.77 -11.39
C LEU A 278 17.05 -5.33 -10.91
N CYS A 279 16.98 -6.48 -10.24
CA CYS A 279 18.18 -7.15 -9.71
C CYS A 279 18.29 -8.56 -10.28
N GLY A 280 17.80 -9.55 -9.57
CA GLY A 280 17.82 -10.97 -9.97
C GLY A 280 16.61 -11.37 -10.79
N THR A 281 16.48 -12.68 -11.01
CA THR A 281 15.32 -13.29 -11.67
C THR A 281 14.03 -12.93 -10.93
N PRO A 282 13.03 -12.40 -11.61
CA PRO A 282 11.77 -12.02 -10.97
C PRO A 282 10.97 -13.24 -10.51
N PRO A 283 10.14 -13.11 -9.45
CA PRO A 283 9.29 -14.18 -8.94
C PRO A 283 8.04 -14.36 -9.82
N LEU A 284 8.18 -15.00 -10.98
CA LEU A 284 7.23 -15.03 -12.09
C LEU A 284 5.82 -15.51 -11.68
N LEU A 285 5.69 -16.56 -10.86
CA LEU A 285 4.39 -17.07 -10.43
C LEU A 285 3.58 -16.02 -9.63
N SER A 286 4.24 -15.34 -8.70
CA SER A 286 3.58 -14.27 -7.93
C SER A 286 3.38 -13.00 -8.74
N MET A 287 4.21 -12.74 -9.76
CA MET A 287 3.96 -11.67 -10.73
C MET A 287 2.70 -11.92 -11.56
N ALA A 288 2.45 -13.16 -11.99
CA ALA A 288 1.22 -13.50 -12.70
C ALA A 288 -0.03 -13.27 -11.83
N ALA A 289 0.08 -13.58 -10.54
CA ALA A 289 -0.99 -13.30 -9.59
C ALA A 289 -1.17 -11.78 -9.37
N LEU A 290 -0.08 -11.03 -9.24
CA LEU A 290 -0.10 -9.57 -9.13
C LEU A 290 -0.74 -8.91 -10.36
N GLU A 291 -0.44 -9.40 -11.57
CA GLU A 291 -1.05 -8.88 -12.80
C GLU A 291 -2.58 -8.98 -12.74
N CYS A 292 -3.14 -10.13 -12.33
CA CYS A 292 -4.58 -10.30 -12.13
C CYS A 292 -5.15 -9.33 -11.07
N GLY A 293 -4.39 -9.12 -10.00
CA GLY A 293 -4.79 -8.18 -8.94
C GLY A 293 -4.88 -6.75 -9.45
N VAL A 294 -3.84 -6.29 -10.17
CA VAL A 294 -3.81 -4.95 -10.77
C VAL A 294 -4.94 -4.78 -11.80
N ASP A 295 -5.18 -5.80 -12.64
CA ASP A 295 -6.27 -5.78 -13.62
C ASP A 295 -7.64 -5.62 -12.96
N SER A 296 -7.85 -6.21 -11.78
CA SER A 296 -9.09 -6.03 -11.00
C SER A 296 -9.32 -4.57 -10.57
N VAL A 297 -8.25 -3.83 -10.30
CA VAL A 297 -8.34 -2.40 -9.99
C VAL A 297 -8.56 -1.57 -11.26
N LEU A 298 -7.84 -1.87 -12.33
CA LEU A 298 -7.99 -1.21 -13.62
C LEU A 298 -9.37 -1.40 -14.24
N ALA A 299 -10.09 -2.47 -13.89
CA ALA A 299 -11.49 -2.68 -14.29
C ALA A 299 -12.43 -1.54 -13.85
N THR A 300 -12.00 -0.66 -12.95
CA THR A 300 -12.74 0.55 -12.58
C THR A 300 -12.71 1.64 -13.64
N GLU A 301 -11.75 1.64 -14.58
CA GLU A 301 -11.53 2.75 -15.52
C GLU A 301 -12.78 3.14 -16.31
N PRO A 302 -13.55 2.22 -16.94
CA PRO A 302 -14.77 2.58 -17.65
C PRO A 302 -15.88 3.10 -16.71
N LEU A 303 -15.74 2.93 -15.40
CA LEU A 303 -16.69 3.33 -14.37
C LEU A 303 -16.25 4.59 -13.61
N GLY A 304 -15.23 5.30 -14.11
CA GLY A 304 -14.69 6.52 -13.52
C GLY A 304 -13.40 6.33 -12.71
N GLY A 305 -12.76 5.13 -12.79
CA GLY A 305 -11.42 4.83 -12.30
C GLY A 305 -11.22 5.07 -10.81
N MET A 306 -9.99 5.45 -10.45
CA MET A 306 -9.61 5.71 -9.07
C MET A 306 -10.46 6.80 -8.39
N ALA A 307 -11.01 7.76 -9.15
CA ALA A 307 -11.91 8.78 -8.59
C ALA A 307 -13.25 8.18 -8.15
N ALA A 308 -13.83 7.26 -8.92
CA ALA A 308 -15.05 6.55 -8.53
C ALA A 308 -14.80 5.64 -7.33
N LEU A 309 -13.69 4.90 -7.34
CA LEU A 309 -13.25 4.07 -6.22
C LEU A 309 -13.11 4.92 -4.93
N ARG A 310 -12.47 6.10 -5.03
CA ARG A 310 -12.30 7.02 -3.90
C ARG A 310 -13.64 7.51 -3.34
N ARG A 311 -14.59 7.91 -4.21
CA ARG A 311 -15.93 8.34 -3.75
C ARG A 311 -16.63 7.25 -2.93
N LYS A 312 -16.61 6.01 -3.41
CA LYS A 312 -17.20 4.88 -2.67
C LYS A 312 -16.44 4.59 -1.38
N SER A 313 -15.11 4.63 -1.39
CA SER A 313 -14.28 4.47 -0.18
C SER A 313 -14.65 5.48 0.91
N LEU A 314 -14.82 6.73 0.55
CA LEU A 314 -15.25 7.78 1.48
C LEU A 314 -16.65 7.52 2.02
N ALA A 315 -17.60 7.15 1.15
CA ALA A 315 -18.97 6.82 1.57
C ALA A 315 -19.01 5.63 2.56
N LEU A 316 -18.24 4.56 2.29
CA LEU A 316 -18.14 3.40 3.18
C LEU A 316 -17.51 3.77 4.53
N THR A 317 -16.43 4.56 4.52
CA THR A 317 -15.76 4.97 5.77
C THR A 317 -16.56 5.98 6.57
N ASP A 318 -17.29 6.90 5.93
CA ASP A 318 -18.24 7.82 6.61
C ASP A 318 -19.38 7.05 7.26
N LEU A 319 -19.95 6.08 6.53
CA LEU A 319 -21.01 5.21 7.05
C LEU A 319 -20.52 4.43 8.28
N PHE A 320 -19.32 3.84 8.20
CA PHE A 320 -18.76 3.09 9.33
C PHE A 320 -18.54 3.97 10.55
N ILE A 321 -17.94 5.15 10.39
CA ILE A 321 -17.69 6.10 11.49
C ILE A 321 -19.01 6.53 12.12
N ALA A 322 -19.99 6.94 11.31
CA ALA A 322 -21.29 7.39 11.82
C ALA A 322 -22.02 6.29 12.59
N LEU A 323 -22.04 5.05 12.07
CA LEU A 323 -22.67 3.93 12.74
C LEU A 323 -21.97 3.54 14.03
N VAL A 324 -20.63 3.56 14.07
CA VAL A 324 -19.84 3.28 15.28
C VAL A 324 -20.13 4.35 16.35
N GLU A 325 -20.11 5.63 15.99
CA GLU A 325 -20.39 6.72 16.93
C GLU A 325 -21.82 6.68 17.48
N GLU A 326 -22.78 6.25 16.66
CA GLU A 326 -24.18 6.10 17.07
C GLU A 326 -24.41 4.86 17.94
N ARG A 327 -23.88 3.68 17.54
CA ARG A 327 -24.29 2.39 18.10
C ARG A 327 -23.33 1.80 19.12
N ALA A 328 -22.05 2.20 19.07
CA ALA A 328 -21.03 1.75 19.99
C ALA A 328 -20.67 2.81 21.05
N ALA A 329 -21.47 3.88 21.18
CA ALA A 329 -21.31 4.89 22.20
C ALA A 329 -21.35 4.27 23.62
N GLY A 330 -20.46 4.74 24.49
CA GLY A 330 -20.41 4.28 25.90
C GLY A 330 -19.65 2.97 26.13
N HIS A 331 -19.13 2.31 25.08
CA HIS A 331 -18.37 1.06 25.17
C HIS A 331 -16.85 1.24 25.10
N GLY A 332 -16.33 2.43 25.32
CA GLY A 332 -14.89 2.69 25.40
C GLY A 332 -14.16 2.76 24.04
N LEU A 333 -14.89 2.71 22.93
CA LEU A 333 -14.32 2.90 21.60
C LEU A 333 -14.14 4.39 21.27
N ALA A 334 -13.00 4.73 20.66
CA ALA A 334 -12.74 6.05 20.10
C ALA A 334 -12.24 5.93 18.68
N VAL A 335 -12.78 6.75 17.76
CA VAL A 335 -12.30 6.84 16.37
C VAL A 335 -11.01 7.65 16.37
N ILE A 336 -9.89 7.06 15.95
CA ILE A 336 -8.58 7.72 15.86
C ILE A 336 -8.25 8.19 14.43
N THR A 337 -8.93 7.65 13.43
CA THR A 337 -8.80 8.10 12.05
C THR A 337 -9.41 9.51 11.88
N PRO A 338 -8.73 10.44 11.18
CA PRO A 338 -9.29 11.74 10.87
C PRO A 338 -10.65 11.63 10.14
N ARG A 339 -11.59 12.49 10.52
CA ARG A 339 -12.93 12.51 9.90
C ARG A 339 -12.96 13.26 8.57
N GLU A 340 -12.07 14.19 8.40
CA GLU A 340 -11.93 14.99 7.20
C GLU A 340 -11.48 14.13 6.02
N HIS A 341 -12.20 14.21 4.89
CA HIS A 341 -11.95 13.37 3.70
C HIS A 341 -10.54 13.52 3.13
N HIS A 342 -9.97 14.74 3.18
CA HIS A 342 -8.63 15.03 2.67
C HIS A 342 -7.50 14.56 3.60
N LEU A 343 -7.82 14.19 4.84
CA LEU A 343 -6.87 13.67 5.83
C LEU A 343 -7.01 12.16 6.07
N ARG A 344 -7.86 11.46 5.32
CA ARG A 344 -8.16 10.05 5.55
C ARG A 344 -7.91 9.19 4.31
N GLY A 345 -7.25 8.05 4.50
CA GLY A 345 -7.11 6.99 3.50
C GLY A 345 -8.37 6.14 3.33
N SER A 346 -8.20 4.86 2.97
CA SER A 346 -9.30 3.89 2.79
C SER A 346 -9.39 2.91 3.95
N GLN A 347 -9.10 3.35 5.16
CA GLN A 347 -9.22 2.56 6.39
C GLN A 347 -9.74 3.42 7.54
N VAL A 348 -10.37 2.78 8.52
CA VAL A 348 -10.79 3.38 9.79
C VAL A 348 -10.15 2.59 10.93
N ALA A 349 -9.56 3.31 11.86
CA ALA A 349 -8.98 2.78 13.05
C ALA A 349 -9.75 3.27 14.28
N LEU A 350 -10.06 2.35 15.17
CA LEU A 350 -10.68 2.61 16.47
C LEU A 350 -9.67 2.24 17.55
N SER A 351 -9.70 2.91 18.70
CA SER A 351 -8.96 2.50 19.89
C SER A 351 -9.90 2.00 20.97
N HIS A 352 -9.43 1.02 21.76
CA HIS A 352 -10.10 0.57 22.97
C HIS A 352 -9.05 0.25 24.04
N PRO A 353 -9.12 0.85 25.24
CA PRO A 353 -8.02 0.87 26.21
C PRO A 353 -7.61 -0.51 26.75
N ALA A 354 -8.51 -1.48 26.74
CA ALA A 354 -8.26 -2.80 27.35
C ALA A 354 -8.60 -3.99 26.45
N GLY A 355 -9.51 -3.83 25.48
CA GLY A 355 -10.13 -4.96 24.79
C GLY A 355 -9.88 -5.03 23.29
N ALA A 356 -9.07 -4.16 22.70
CA ALA A 356 -8.95 -4.04 21.25
C ALA A 356 -8.67 -5.37 20.54
N TYR A 357 -7.71 -6.15 21.00
CA TYR A 357 -7.40 -7.48 20.44
C TYR A 357 -8.58 -8.45 20.58
N ALA A 358 -9.16 -8.57 21.78
CA ALA A 358 -10.24 -9.51 22.04
C ALA A 358 -11.53 -9.14 21.28
N ILE A 359 -11.82 -7.86 21.09
CA ILE A 359 -12.95 -7.39 20.27
C ILE A 359 -12.75 -7.80 18.81
N VAL A 360 -11.54 -7.61 18.24
CA VAL A 360 -11.23 -8.05 16.88
C VAL A 360 -11.41 -9.58 16.76
N GLN A 361 -10.91 -10.37 17.72
CA GLN A 361 -11.07 -11.82 17.71
C GLN A 361 -12.54 -12.26 17.79
N ALA A 362 -13.35 -11.59 18.61
CA ALA A 362 -14.78 -11.85 18.71
C ALA A 362 -15.51 -11.50 17.40
N LEU A 363 -15.12 -10.43 16.71
CA LEU A 363 -15.63 -10.07 15.39
C LEU A 363 -15.27 -11.11 14.34
N ILE A 364 -14.01 -11.57 14.32
CA ILE A 364 -13.56 -12.64 13.40
C ILE A 364 -14.38 -13.91 13.62
N ALA A 365 -14.66 -14.29 14.86
CA ALA A 365 -15.50 -15.44 15.18
C ALA A 365 -16.96 -15.31 14.67
N ARG A 366 -17.40 -14.06 14.40
CA ARG A 366 -18.69 -13.73 13.79
C ARG A 366 -18.62 -13.52 12.27
N GLY A 367 -17.46 -13.78 11.66
CA GLY A 367 -17.25 -13.60 10.22
C GLY A 367 -16.92 -12.16 9.78
N VAL A 368 -16.69 -11.25 10.70
CA VAL A 368 -16.24 -9.88 10.40
C VAL A 368 -14.73 -9.79 10.60
N VAL A 369 -13.97 -9.72 9.52
CA VAL A 369 -12.50 -9.75 9.55
C VAL A 369 -11.95 -8.34 9.46
N GLY A 370 -11.34 -7.87 10.54
CA GLY A 370 -10.45 -6.72 10.63
C GLY A 370 -9.16 -7.15 11.31
N ASP A 371 -8.26 -6.22 11.61
CA ASP A 371 -7.02 -6.55 12.29
C ASP A 371 -6.75 -5.70 13.54
N PHE A 372 -5.77 -6.13 14.32
CA PHE A 372 -5.33 -5.47 15.54
C PHE A 372 -3.93 -4.88 15.35
N ARG A 373 -3.74 -3.66 15.86
CA ARG A 373 -2.41 -3.05 15.98
C ARG A 373 -2.15 -2.65 17.43
N ALA A 374 -1.11 -3.24 18.00
CA ALA A 374 -0.72 -2.98 19.38
C ALA A 374 -0.45 -1.48 19.61
N PRO A 375 -0.73 -0.97 20.83
CA PRO A 375 -1.26 -1.73 21.97
C PRO A 375 -2.79 -1.86 21.99
N ASP A 376 -3.55 -1.01 21.30
CA ASP A 376 -4.94 -0.70 21.58
C ASP A 376 -5.83 -0.44 20.34
N VAL A 377 -5.34 -0.71 19.12
CA VAL A 377 -6.04 -0.31 17.88
C VAL A 377 -6.74 -1.49 17.22
N LEU A 378 -8.04 -1.33 16.95
CA LEU A 378 -8.81 -2.11 15.97
C LEU A 378 -8.74 -1.38 14.64
N ARG A 379 -8.39 -2.08 13.56
CA ARG A 379 -8.24 -1.46 12.25
C ARG A 379 -9.09 -2.18 11.20
N PHE A 380 -9.78 -1.37 10.39
CA PHE A 380 -10.68 -1.84 9.35
C PHE A 380 -10.34 -1.17 8.02
N GLY A 381 -10.07 -1.97 6.99
CA GLY A 381 -9.75 -1.52 5.63
C GLY A 381 -10.94 -1.66 4.70
N PHE A 382 -11.22 -0.61 3.96
CA PHE A 382 -12.38 -0.54 3.07
C PHE A 382 -11.94 -0.60 1.61
N THR A 383 -12.21 -1.73 0.96
CA THR A 383 -11.93 -1.92 -0.47
C THR A 383 -13.23 -1.83 -1.26
N PRO A 384 -13.48 -0.70 -1.97
CA PRO A 384 -14.73 -0.47 -2.70
C PRO A 384 -15.06 -1.49 -3.79
N LEU A 385 -14.04 -2.20 -4.28
CA LEU A 385 -14.20 -3.20 -5.32
C LEU A 385 -15.12 -4.35 -4.92
N TYR A 386 -15.12 -4.73 -3.63
CA TYR A 386 -15.90 -5.89 -3.16
C TYR A 386 -16.77 -5.61 -1.93
N LEU A 387 -16.58 -4.49 -1.22
CA LEU A 387 -17.43 -4.13 -0.10
C LEU A 387 -18.69 -3.38 -0.57
N ARG A 388 -19.79 -3.68 0.11
CA ARG A 388 -21.08 -3.03 -0.04
C ARG A 388 -21.38 -2.15 1.17
N HIS A 389 -22.30 -1.21 1.05
CA HIS A 389 -22.77 -0.42 2.19
C HIS A 389 -23.47 -1.30 3.23
N VAL A 390 -24.23 -2.31 2.79
CA VAL A 390 -24.86 -3.28 3.69
C VAL A 390 -23.84 -4.11 4.47
N ASP A 391 -22.67 -4.45 3.89
CA ASP A 391 -21.59 -5.16 4.58
C ASP A 391 -21.06 -4.31 5.76
N VAL A 392 -20.96 -2.98 5.56
CA VAL A 392 -20.54 -2.03 6.61
C VAL A 392 -21.57 -1.95 7.73
N TRP A 393 -22.86 -1.88 7.37
CA TRP A 393 -23.94 -1.85 8.34
C TRP A 393 -23.96 -3.13 9.20
N ASP A 394 -23.88 -4.29 8.54
CA ASP A 394 -23.89 -5.60 9.19
C ASP A 394 -22.64 -5.78 10.08
N ALA A 395 -21.46 -5.28 9.65
CA ALA A 395 -20.23 -5.30 10.46
C ALA A 395 -20.36 -4.50 11.76
N VAL A 396 -20.96 -3.31 11.70
CA VAL A 396 -21.18 -2.49 12.91
C VAL A 396 -22.26 -3.10 13.81
N GLU A 397 -23.29 -3.75 13.25
CA GLU A 397 -24.24 -4.52 14.03
C GLU A 397 -23.56 -5.65 14.83
N HIS A 398 -22.65 -6.40 14.19
CA HIS A 398 -21.85 -7.39 14.89
C HIS A 398 -20.94 -6.77 15.96
N LEU A 399 -20.32 -5.63 15.68
CA LEU A 399 -19.51 -4.92 16.67
C LEU A 399 -20.34 -4.50 17.88
N GLN A 400 -21.52 -3.92 17.66
CA GLN A 400 -22.44 -3.55 18.74
C GLN A 400 -22.80 -4.76 19.61
N GLN A 401 -23.14 -5.89 18.99
CA GLN A 401 -23.48 -7.12 19.73
C GLN A 401 -22.30 -7.64 20.55
N VAL A 402 -21.08 -7.65 19.99
CA VAL A 402 -19.85 -8.04 20.71
C VAL A 402 -19.64 -7.17 21.96
N LEU A 403 -19.93 -5.88 21.85
CA LEU A 403 -19.74 -4.93 22.95
C LEU A 403 -20.86 -5.04 24.01
N VAL A 404 -22.13 -5.02 23.58
CA VAL A 404 -23.30 -5.07 24.48
C VAL A 404 -23.37 -6.38 25.25
N ASN A 405 -23.11 -7.50 24.58
CA ASN A 405 -23.10 -8.83 25.18
C ASN A 405 -21.77 -9.14 25.92
N ALA A 406 -20.81 -8.23 25.90
CA ALA A 406 -19.49 -8.40 26.49
C ALA A 406 -18.78 -9.71 26.03
N GLU A 407 -19.00 -10.13 24.79
CA GLU A 407 -18.48 -11.40 24.24
C GLU A 407 -16.94 -11.43 24.24
N TRP A 408 -16.32 -10.27 24.01
CA TRP A 408 -14.86 -10.13 24.00
C TRP A 408 -14.19 -10.41 25.35
N HIS A 409 -14.94 -10.56 26.46
CA HIS A 409 -14.43 -10.99 27.75
C HIS A 409 -14.16 -12.50 27.82
N ASP A 410 -14.66 -13.28 26.85
CA ASP A 410 -14.37 -14.71 26.80
C ASP A 410 -12.86 -14.95 26.67
N VAL A 411 -12.32 -15.80 27.53
CA VAL A 411 -10.88 -16.10 27.64
C VAL A 411 -10.28 -16.60 26.32
N ARG A 412 -11.08 -17.25 25.46
CA ARG A 412 -10.63 -17.74 24.13
C ARG A 412 -10.13 -16.59 23.21
N PHE A 413 -10.67 -15.38 23.36
CA PHE A 413 -10.32 -14.22 22.56
C PHE A 413 -9.08 -13.46 23.05
N HIS A 414 -8.56 -13.81 24.23
CA HIS A 414 -7.36 -13.18 24.80
C HIS A 414 -6.06 -13.91 24.43
N ARG A 415 -6.16 -15.10 23.83
CA ARG A 415 -4.97 -15.85 23.39
C ARG A 415 -4.42 -15.21 22.12
N LYS A 416 -3.27 -14.53 22.25
CA LYS A 416 -2.61 -13.87 21.12
C LYS A 416 -2.01 -14.90 20.16
N ALA A 417 -2.35 -14.76 18.86
CA ALA A 417 -1.68 -15.42 17.75
C ALA A 417 -0.53 -14.54 17.22
N ALA A 418 0.27 -15.07 16.31
CA ALA A 418 1.39 -14.32 15.69
C ALA A 418 0.87 -13.17 14.80
N VAL A 419 -0.29 -13.38 14.17
CA VAL A 419 -1.05 -12.37 13.41
C VAL A 419 -2.50 -12.40 13.86
N THR A 420 -3.24 -11.39 13.51
CA THR A 420 -4.64 -11.20 13.96
C THR A 420 -5.50 -12.37 13.59
#